data_6e250754339d6f4290d43ad074e4af58
#
_entry.id   6e250754339d6f4290d43ad074e4af58
#
_cell.length_a   1.000
_cell.length_b   1.000
_cell.length_c   1.000
_cell.angle_alpha   90.00
_cell.angle_beta   90.00
_cell.angle_gamma   90.00
#
_symmetry.space_group_name_H-M   'P 1'
#
loop_
_entity.id
_entity.type
_entity.pdbx_description
1 polymer ?
#
loop_
_entity_poly.entity_id
_entity_poly.type
_entity_poly.pdbx_seq_one_letter_code
_entity_poly.pdbx_strand_id
1 'polypeptide(L)'
;MKRTIKIPVLNNEYKVIFTYGSPEEVKKVLKRNYYPMEKIENDHFNGRGVCFHWNDVHPVIALPKIPETPEEISTLAHEAVHAIDDIFFKIGETKGPEVYAHCVGAVVRAVLENFNEG
;
A
#
# COMPACT_ATOMS: atom_id res chain seq x y z
N MET A 1 2.63 17.40 -8.78
CA MET A 1 2.26 16.92 -7.44
C MET A 1 2.45 15.41 -7.35
N LYS A 2 3.13 14.96 -6.32
CA LYS A 2 3.42 13.55 -6.16
C LYS A 2 2.21 12.82 -5.59
N ARG A 3 1.74 11.79 -6.30
CA ARG A 3 0.63 10.96 -5.84
C ARG A 3 1.06 9.57 -5.38
N THR A 4 2.27 9.19 -5.73
CA THR A 4 2.77 7.82 -5.49
C THR A 4 4.08 7.89 -4.77
N ILE A 5 4.24 7.07 -3.72
CA ILE A 5 5.51 6.94 -3.03
C ILE A 5 5.86 5.46 -2.91
N LYS A 6 7.15 5.18 -2.86
CA LYS A 6 7.67 3.84 -2.60
C LYS A 6 8.25 3.85 -1.20
N ILE A 7 7.71 3.00 -0.35
CA ILE A 7 8.07 2.97 1.06
C ILE A 7 8.95 1.76 1.31
N PRO A 8 10.23 1.96 1.66
CA PRO A 8 11.11 0.83 1.95
C PRO A 8 10.75 0.19 3.28
N VAL A 9 10.81 -1.13 3.33
CA VAL A 9 10.63 -1.89 4.55
C VAL A 9 11.74 -2.94 4.64
N LEU A 10 12.02 -3.41 5.84
CA LEU A 10 13.03 -4.45 6.10
C LEU A 10 14.38 -4.07 5.47
N ASN A 11 14.94 -2.96 5.90
CA ASN A 11 16.26 -2.48 5.45
C ASN A 11 16.34 -2.26 3.94
N ASN A 12 15.26 -1.76 3.35
CA ASN A 12 15.18 -1.46 1.92
C ASN A 12 15.13 -2.69 1.00
N GLU A 13 15.01 -3.89 1.56
CA GLU A 13 14.93 -5.09 0.73
C GLU A 13 13.60 -5.21 0.01
N TYR A 14 12.55 -4.66 0.60
CA TYR A 14 11.19 -4.73 0.07
C TYR A 14 10.58 -3.36 0.07
N LYS A 15 9.55 -3.18 -0.76
CA LYS A 15 8.87 -1.89 -0.86
C LYS A 15 7.36 -2.07 -0.83
N VAL A 16 6.69 -1.11 -0.21
CA VAL A 16 5.25 -0.95 -0.30
C VAL A 16 5.00 0.31 -1.11
N ILE A 17 4.18 0.21 -2.13
CA ILE A 17 3.83 1.36 -2.95
C ILE A 17 2.50 1.90 -2.46
N PHE A 18 2.45 3.20 -2.20
CA PHE A 18 1.20 3.88 -1.86
C PHE A 18 0.85 4.86 -2.97
N THR A 19 -0.40 4.89 -3.36
CA THR A 19 -0.92 5.88 -4.29
C THR A 19 -2.34 6.27 -3.91
N TYR A 20 -2.82 7.41 -4.42
CA TYR A 20 -4.21 7.80 -4.26
C TYR A 20 -4.72 8.38 -5.56
N GLY A 21 -6.03 8.32 -5.75
CA GLY A 21 -6.65 8.90 -6.92
C GLY A 21 -7.84 8.09 -7.41
N SER A 22 -8.28 8.44 -8.62
CA SER A 22 -9.37 7.74 -9.29
C SER A 22 -8.94 6.33 -9.70
N PRO A 23 -9.90 5.44 -10.00
CA PRO A 23 -9.56 4.11 -10.49
C PRO A 23 -8.63 4.14 -11.71
N GLU A 24 -8.82 5.07 -12.63
CA GLU A 24 -7.97 5.19 -13.81
C GLU A 24 -6.55 5.58 -13.45
N GLU A 25 -6.39 6.49 -12.50
CA GLU A 25 -5.07 6.91 -12.04
C GLU A 25 -4.36 5.76 -11.32
N VAL A 26 -5.10 5.02 -10.49
CA VAL A 26 -4.53 3.87 -9.78
C VAL A 26 -4.12 2.79 -10.76
N LYS A 27 -4.93 2.53 -11.79
CA LYS A 27 -4.60 1.52 -12.81
C LYS A 27 -3.29 1.84 -13.52
N LYS A 28 -2.99 3.12 -13.75
CA LYS A 28 -1.71 3.52 -14.36
C LYS A 28 -0.54 3.16 -13.47
N VAL A 29 -0.69 3.35 -12.16
CA VAL A 29 0.36 2.99 -11.20
C VAL A 29 0.56 1.47 -11.18
N LEU A 30 -0.54 0.71 -11.16
CA LEU A 30 -0.46 -0.75 -11.19
C LEU A 30 0.26 -1.25 -12.43
N LYS A 31 -0.08 -0.69 -13.58
CA LYS A 31 0.56 -1.08 -14.85
C LYS A 31 2.05 -0.81 -14.84
N ARG A 32 2.46 0.36 -14.33
CA ARG A 32 3.89 0.71 -14.24
C ARG A 32 4.66 -0.21 -13.30
N ASN A 33 3.96 -0.85 -12.38
CA ASN A 33 4.58 -1.77 -11.42
C ASN A 33 4.35 -3.23 -11.79
N TYR A 34 4.06 -3.48 -13.06
CA TYR A 34 3.98 -4.82 -13.65
C TYR A 34 2.86 -5.68 -13.07
N TYR A 35 1.82 -5.05 -12.57
CA TYR A 35 0.67 -5.78 -12.07
C TYR A 35 -0.10 -6.39 -13.25
N PRO A 36 -0.60 -7.65 -13.13
CA PRO A 36 -1.38 -8.26 -14.21
C PRO A 36 -2.75 -7.57 -14.33
N MET A 37 -2.89 -6.73 -15.34
CA MET A 37 -4.07 -5.87 -15.48
C MET A 37 -5.36 -6.66 -15.67
N GLU A 38 -5.28 -7.88 -16.22
CA GLU A 38 -6.45 -8.73 -16.40
C GLU A 38 -7.02 -9.24 -15.07
N LYS A 39 -6.28 -9.10 -13.98
CA LYS A 39 -6.73 -9.49 -12.65
C LYS A 39 -7.44 -8.36 -11.90
N ILE A 40 -7.46 -7.17 -12.47
CA ILE A 40 -8.06 -6.01 -11.82
C ILE A 40 -9.51 -5.88 -12.24
N GLU A 41 -10.39 -5.85 -11.26
CA GLU A 41 -11.83 -5.72 -11.47
C GLU A 41 -12.31 -4.38 -10.90
N ASN A 42 -13.39 -3.86 -11.47
CA ASN A 42 -13.96 -2.59 -11.02
C ASN A 42 -14.41 -2.65 -9.55
N ASP A 43 -14.80 -3.83 -9.07
CA ASP A 43 -15.22 -4.01 -7.68
C ASP A 43 -14.11 -3.71 -6.68
N HIS A 44 -12.85 -3.80 -7.10
CA HIS A 44 -11.72 -3.47 -6.22
C HIS A 44 -11.74 -2.01 -5.79
N PHE A 45 -12.42 -1.15 -6.54
CA PHE A 45 -12.47 0.29 -6.26
C PHE A 45 -13.75 0.75 -5.57
N ASN A 46 -14.57 -0.19 -5.11
CA ASN A 46 -15.84 0.14 -4.45
C ASN A 46 -15.71 0.45 -2.97
N GLY A 47 -14.56 0.18 -2.36
CA GLY A 47 -14.34 0.40 -0.94
C GLY A 47 -13.63 1.70 -0.67
N ARG A 48 -13.27 1.88 0.61
CA ARG A 48 -12.54 3.07 1.07
C ARG A 48 -11.06 3.00 0.75
N GLY A 49 -10.57 1.81 0.43
CA GLY A 49 -9.19 1.57 0.08
C GLY A 49 -9.00 0.13 -0.32
N VAL A 50 -7.84 -0.18 -0.89
CA VAL A 50 -7.53 -1.52 -1.35
C VAL A 50 -6.03 -1.73 -1.31
N CYS A 51 -5.63 -2.98 -1.09
CA CYS A 51 -4.24 -3.39 -1.25
C CYS A 51 -4.18 -4.42 -2.37
N PHE A 52 -3.47 -4.07 -3.44
CA PHE A 52 -3.22 -4.98 -4.55
C PHE A 52 -1.92 -5.73 -4.29
N HIS A 53 -1.94 -7.03 -4.42
CA HIS A 53 -0.72 -7.84 -4.28
C HIS A 53 -0.73 -8.96 -5.31
N TRP A 54 0.44 -9.34 -5.77
CA TRP A 54 0.64 -10.39 -6.76
C TRP A 54 2.03 -10.96 -6.60
N ASN A 55 2.31 -12.08 -7.24
CA ASN A 55 3.50 -12.91 -6.97
C ASN A 55 4.82 -12.15 -6.87
N ASP A 56 5.27 -11.52 -7.95
CA ASP A 56 6.61 -10.92 -7.99
C ASP A 56 6.59 -9.40 -8.01
N VAL A 57 5.46 -8.80 -7.66
CA VAL A 57 5.35 -7.34 -7.65
C VAL A 57 5.21 -6.84 -6.22
N HIS A 58 5.62 -5.61 -6.00
CA HIS A 58 5.45 -4.97 -4.70
C HIS A 58 3.97 -4.74 -4.42
N PRO A 59 3.52 -4.91 -3.18
CA PRO A 59 2.12 -4.59 -2.86
C PRO A 59 1.86 -3.10 -3.06
N VAL A 60 0.68 -2.78 -3.56
CA VAL A 60 0.25 -1.40 -3.83
C VAL A 60 -0.98 -1.10 -2.98
N ILE A 61 -0.88 -0.10 -2.13
CA ILE A 61 -2.01 0.41 -1.36
C ILE A 61 -2.58 1.59 -2.14
N ALA A 62 -3.88 1.57 -2.38
CA ALA A 62 -4.56 2.65 -3.09
C ALA A 62 -5.74 3.15 -2.28
N LEU A 63 -5.81 4.46 -2.11
CA LEU A 63 -6.94 5.14 -1.49
C LEU A 63 -7.53 6.12 -2.49
N PRO A 64 -8.83 6.47 -2.36
CA PRO A 64 -9.42 7.43 -3.29
C PRO A 64 -8.87 8.84 -3.14
N LYS A 65 -8.34 9.17 -1.95
CA LYS A 65 -7.74 10.48 -1.69
C LYS A 65 -6.72 10.37 -0.56
N ILE A 66 -6.01 11.46 -0.30
CA ILE A 66 -5.07 11.54 0.81
C ILE A 66 -5.83 11.31 2.13
N PRO A 67 -5.36 10.41 2.98
CA PRO A 67 -6.06 10.15 4.25
C PRO A 67 -5.87 11.31 5.23
N GLU A 68 -6.98 11.89 5.68
CA GLU A 68 -6.99 13.02 6.58
C GLU A 68 -7.81 12.78 7.84
N THR A 69 -8.93 12.07 7.71
CA THR A 69 -9.81 11.80 8.86
C THR A 69 -9.37 10.56 9.60
N PRO A 70 -9.78 10.41 10.88
CA PRO A 70 -9.50 9.18 11.61
C PRO A 70 -9.95 7.92 10.87
N GLU A 71 -11.10 7.98 10.20
CA GLU A 71 -11.60 6.83 9.45
C GLU A 71 -10.70 6.50 8.25
N GLU A 72 -10.23 7.51 7.55
CA GLU A 72 -9.33 7.32 6.41
C GLU A 72 -7.97 6.79 6.84
N ILE A 73 -7.46 7.28 7.96
CA ILE A 73 -6.21 6.79 8.52
C ILE A 73 -6.37 5.34 8.98
N SER A 74 -7.52 5.00 9.54
CA SER A 74 -7.82 3.61 9.91
C SER A 74 -7.83 2.71 8.69
N THR A 75 -8.40 3.17 7.59
CA THR A 75 -8.39 2.43 6.33
C THR A 75 -6.96 2.22 5.83
N LEU A 76 -6.14 3.26 5.90
CA LEU A 76 -4.72 3.14 5.52
C LEU A 76 -4.03 2.07 6.37
N ALA A 77 -4.25 2.07 7.67
CA ALA A 77 -3.64 1.07 8.55
C ALA A 77 -4.10 -0.34 8.20
N HIS A 78 -5.39 -0.50 7.89
CA HIS A 78 -5.95 -1.79 7.48
C HIS A 78 -5.25 -2.30 6.22
N GLU A 79 -5.09 -1.45 5.21
CA GLU A 79 -4.42 -1.87 3.97
C GLU A 79 -2.93 -2.09 4.18
N ALA A 80 -2.31 -1.35 5.10
CA ALA A 80 -0.90 -1.57 5.43
C ALA A 80 -0.68 -2.98 6.01
N VAL A 81 -1.63 -3.47 6.81
CA VAL A 81 -1.55 -4.84 7.34
C VAL A 81 -1.52 -5.84 6.19
N HIS A 82 -2.40 -5.67 5.20
CA HIS A 82 -2.41 -6.56 4.04
C HIS A 82 -1.10 -6.51 3.25
N ALA A 83 -0.54 -5.32 3.08
CA ALA A 83 0.72 -5.16 2.35
C ALA A 83 1.87 -5.87 3.06
N ILE A 84 1.96 -5.73 4.39
CA ILE A 84 3.03 -6.37 5.16
C ILE A 84 2.83 -7.88 5.23
N ASP A 85 1.58 -8.34 5.33
CA ASP A 85 1.26 -9.77 5.25
C ASP A 85 1.75 -10.36 3.93
N ASP A 86 1.52 -9.65 2.83
CA ASP A 86 1.97 -10.11 1.52
C ASP A 86 3.49 -10.26 1.45
N ILE A 87 4.22 -9.28 1.98
CA ILE A 87 5.68 -9.32 1.99
C ILE A 87 6.17 -10.49 2.83
N PHE A 88 5.61 -10.67 4.03
CA PHE A 88 6.02 -11.76 4.91
C PHE A 88 5.72 -13.13 4.29
N PHE A 89 4.59 -13.24 3.60
CA PHE A 89 4.26 -14.46 2.88
C PHE A 89 5.29 -14.77 1.80
N LYS A 90 5.70 -13.77 1.03
CA LYS A 90 6.69 -13.93 -0.05
C LYS A 90 8.07 -14.29 0.47
N ILE A 91 8.45 -13.76 1.63
CA ILE A 91 9.71 -14.08 2.27
C ILE A 91 9.72 -15.54 2.73
N GLY A 92 8.55 -16.07 3.10
CA GLY A 92 8.45 -17.45 3.55
C GLY A 92 8.85 -17.66 4.98
N GLU A 93 8.96 -16.60 5.77
CA GLU A 93 9.29 -16.74 7.19
C GLU A 93 8.59 -15.68 8.02
N THR A 94 8.40 -15.97 9.30
CA THR A 94 7.79 -15.04 10.23
C THR A 94 8.88 -14.27 10.96
N LYS A 95 8.80 -12.96 10.95
CA LYS A 95 9.76 -12.09 11.62
C LYS A 95 9.38 -11.76 13.06
N GLY A 96 8.21 -12.21 13.50
CA GLY A 96 7.69 -11.93 14.83
C GLY A 96 6.81 -10.71 14.88
N PRO A 97 5.95 -10.59 15.92
CA PRO A 97 4.95 -9.54 16.00
C PRO A 97 5.53 -8.14 16.11
N GLU A 98 6.67 -7.96 16.76
CA GLU A 98 7.29 -6.64 16.88
C GLU A 98 7.78 -6.13 15.52
N VAL A 99 8.43 -6.97 14.75
CA VAL A 99 8.90 -6.58 13.42
C VAL A 99 7.71 -6.29 12.51
N TYR A 100 6.68 -7.12 12.58
CA TYR A 100 5.47 -6.94 11.82
C TYR A 100 4.82 -5.59 12.14
N ALA A 101 4.61 -5.32 13.42
CA ALA A 101 3.98 -4.07 13.87
C ALA A 101 4.82 -2.86 13.46
N HIS A 102 6.14 -2.96 13.57
CA HIS A 102 7.04 -1.90 13.16
C HIS A 102 6.90 -1.59 11.67
N CYS A 103 6.82 -2.63 10.84
CA CYS A 103 6.65 -2.43 9.40
C CYS A 103 5.32 -1.77 9.07
N VAL A 104 4.22 -2.20 9.70
CA VAL A 104 2.91 -1.58 9.50
C VAL A 104 2.95 -0.11 9.89
N GLY A 105 3.50 0.17 11.07
CA GLY A 105 3.62 1.55 11.56
C GLY A 105 4.47 2.42 10.62
N ALA A 106 5.55 1.86 10.10
CA ALA A 106 6.42 2.60 9.17
C ALA A 106 5.68 2.98 7.89
N VAL A 107 4.83 2.11 7.37
CA VAL A 107 4.02 2.40 6.17
C VAL A 107 3.06 3.55 6.46
N VAL A 108 2.30 3.46 7.56
CA VAL A 108 1.34 4.48 7.93
C VAL A 108 2.04 5.83 8.11
N ARG A 109 3.14 5.83 8.86
CA ARG A 109 3.91 7.05 9.11
C ARG A 109 4.43 7.68 7.82
N ALA A 110 4.98 6.88 6.93
CA ALA A 110 5.52 7.39 5.67
C ALA A 110 4.45 8.08 4.83
N VAL A 111 3.25 7.51 4.77
CA VAL A 111 2.14 8.13 4.04
C VAL A 111 1.76 9.45 4.67
N LEU A 112 1.58 9.47 5.99
CA LEU A 112 1.17 10.69 6.68
C LEU A 112 2.24 11.79 6.57
N GLU A 113 3.51 11.45 6.70
CA GLU A 113 4.59 12.44 6.58
C GLU A 113 4.71 13.02 5.18
N ASN A 114 4.40 12.23 4.15
CA ASN A 114 4.53 12.70 2.77
C ASN A 114 3.34 13.52 2.28
N PHE A 115 2.16 13.33 2.85
CA PHE A 115 0.94 13.93 2.29
C PHE A 115 0.18 14.85 3.24
N ASN A 116 0.55 14.87 4.52
CA ASN A 116 -0.13 15.72 5.50
C ASN A 116 0.71 16.92 5.92
N GLU A 117 1.49 17.45 5.04
CA GLU A 117 2.20 18.68 5.31
C GLU A 117 1.24 19.85 5.14
N GLY A 118 1.02 20.53 6.23
CA GLY A 118 0.12 21.64 6.30
C GLY A 118 0.43 22.79 5.37
#